data_21e7c571cdc1801743f40cda5099c5b4
#
_entry.id   21e7c571cdc1801743f40cda5099c5b4
#
_cell.length_a   1.000
_cell.length_b   1.000
_cell.length_c   1.000
_cell.angle_alpha   90.00
_cell.angle_beta   90.00
_cell.angle_gamma   90.00
#
_symmetry.space_group_name_H-M   'P 1'
#
loop_
_entity.id
_entity.type
_entity.pdbx_description
1 polymer ?
#
loop_
_entity_poly.entity_id
_entity_poly.type
_entity_poly.pdbx_seq_one_letter_code
_entity_poly.pdbx_strand_id
1 'polypeptide(L)'
;GTFKDRLILEGDPHSILEGMAIAGYAVGADKGFIYVRGEYVLSIERLGKAIEQAKALGLLGSNIFGSGFSFDVEIRKGAGAYVCGEETGLIESIEGKRGEPRIKPPYPGTEGLYGKPTVVNNVETIANIPPILLNGPDWFRQFGTERCPGTKVFTLTGDINNKGLIEVPMGITLRRVIYEIGGGIPGGREFKMAQTGGTSGGCLPKELLDVPMDYFTLPEHGSALGSGALLIMDDSHCIVDIAECFMRFFEHESCGKCTPCREGTARLHEIVAKIARGEGKPGDLELLDELGSVMQVSSLCGLGQAAPVPIKTMLKYFRDEFEAHINDRLCPTGTCGI
;
A
#
# COMPACT_ATOMS: atom_id res chain seq x y z
N GLY A 1 -2.91 -7.91 1.50
CA GLY A 1 -2.34 -6.61 1.75
C GLY A 1 -1.03 -6.65 2.51
N THR A 2 -0.56 -5.48 2.88
CA THR A 2 0.70 -5.33 3.61
C THR A 2 0.48 -5.48 5.11
N PHE A 3 1.30 -6.31 5.77
CA PHE A 3 1.30 -6.47 7.23
C PHE A 3 2.64 -6.09 7.89
N LYS A 4 3.51 -5.37 7.17
CA LYS A 4 4.84 -4.95 7.66
C LYS A 4 4.76 -4.02 8.88
N ASP A 5 3.88 -3.02 8.83
CA ASP A 5 3.75 -2.01 9.89
C ASP A 5 3.26 -2.65 11.20
N ARG A 6 2.35 -3.61 11.12
CA ARG A 6 1.90 -4.40 12.25
C ARG A 6 3.07 -5.07 12.98
N LEU A 7 3.97 -5.73 12.24
CA LEU A 7 5.09 -6.45 12.83
C LEU A 7 6.14 -5.51 13.42
N ILE A 8 6.34 -4.32 12.84
CA ILE A 8 7.20 -3.29 13.44
C ILE A 8 6.61 -2.84 14.78
N LEU A 9 5.31 -2.51 14.82
CA LEU A 9 4.61 -2.09 16.04
C LEU A 9 4.58 -3.18 17.13
N GLU A 10 4.55 -4.44 16.73
CA GLU A 10 4.57 -5.58 17.65
C GLU A 10 5.98 -5.99 18.09
N GLY A 11 6.97 -5.81 17.23
CA GLY A 11 8.36 -6.22 17.48
C GLY A 11 9.17 -5.17 18.27
N ASP A 12 9.08 -3.92 17.84
CA ASP A 12 9.81 -2.81 18.44
C ASP A 12 8.99 -1.50 18.48
N PRO A 13 7.97 -1.42 19.35
CA PRO A 13 7.17 -0.21 19.50
C PRO A 13 7.96 0.99 20.03
N HIS A 14 9.06 0.76 20.76
CA HIS A 14 9.87 1.85 21.31
C HIS A 14 10.61 2.62 20.22
N SER A 15 11.13 1.98 19.18
CA SER A 15 11.76 2.66 18.04
C SER A 15 10.80 3.63 17.33
N ILE A 16 9.51 3.29 17.30
CA ILE A 16 8.47 4.17 16.74
C ILE A 16 8.28 5.40 17.62
N LEU A 17 8.22 5.24 18.95
CA LEU A 17 8.07 6.36 19.86
C LEU A 17 9.29 7.28 19.83
N GLU A 18 10.49 6.72 19.77
CA GLU A 18 11.74 7.46 19.60
C GLU A 18 11.75 8.25 18.28
N GLY A 19 11.45 7.58 17.15
CA GLY A 19 11.37 8.22 15.85
C GLY A 19 10.34 9.34 15.79
N MET A 20 9.17 9.16 16.43
CA MET A 20 8.14 10.19 16.54
C MET A 20 8.60 11.38 17.38
N ALA A 21 9.26 11.15 18.52
CA ALA A 21 9.78 12.22 19.37
C ALA A 21 10.86 13.04 18.64
N ILE A 22 11.76 12.38 17.91
CA ILE A 22 12.78 13.02 17.08
C ILE A 22 12.12 13.85 15.96
N ALA A 23 11.15 13.29 15.24
CA ALA A 23 10.41 14.01 14.21
C ALA A 23 9.64 15.20 14.80
N GLY A 24 8.98 15.00 15.94
CA GLY A 24 8.29 16.06 16.67
C GLY A 24 9.23 17.21 17.07
N TYR A 25 10.41 16.89 17.57
CA TYR A 25 11.43 17.89 17.89
C TYR A 25 11.86 18.67 16.63
N ALA A 26 12.10 17.98 15.54
CA ALA A 26 12.57 18.59 14.29
C ALA A 26 11.57 19.58 13.68
N VAL A 27 10.26 19.30 13.79
CA VAL A 27 9.19 20.14 13.22
C VAL A 27 8.52 21.05 14.25
N GLY A 28 8.90 20.96 15.52
CA GLY A 28 8.31 21.76 16.60
C GLY A 28 6.91 21.29 17.03
N ALA A 29 6.58 20.02 16.83
CA ALA A 29 5.31 19.45 17.29
C ALA A 29 5.40 19.04 18.77
N ASP A 30 4.30 19.22 19.49
CA ASP A 30 4.15 18.82 20.90
C ASP A 30 3.31 17.55 21.08
N LYS A 31 2.66 17.07 20.02
CA LYS A 31 1.78 15.91 20.07
C LYS A 31 1.85 15.04 18.80
N GLY A 32 1.91 13.73 19.01
CA GLY A 32 1.84 12.71 17.97
C GLY A 32 0.61 11.81 18.13
N PHE A 33 0.12 11.31 17.02
CA PHE A 33 -0.98 10.34 16.98
C PHE A 33 -0.53 9.12 16.17
N ILE A 34 -0.73 7.92 16.74
CA ILE A 34 -0.53 6.66 16.02
C ILE A 34 -1.91 6.13 15.63
N TYR A 35 -2.24 6.22 14.35
CA TYR A 35 -3.50 5.68 13.82
C TYR A 35 -3.32 4.21 13.45
N VAL A 36 -3.94 3.31 14.21
CA VAL A 36 -3.80 1.86 14.08
C VAL A 36 -5.14 1.25 13.75
N ARG A 37 -5.17 0.27 12.84
CA ARG A 37 -6.37 -0.53 12.57
C ARG A 37 -6.83 -1.24 13.84
N GLY A 38 -8.14 -1.17 14.14
CA GLY A 38 -8.71 -1.72 15.37
C GLY A 38 -8.51 -3.23 15.55
N GLU A 39 -8.38 -3.97 14.44
CA GLU A 39 -8.10 -5.40 14.42
C GLU A 39 -6.66 -5.77 14.84
N TYR A 40 -5.74 -4.81 14.92
CA TYR A 40 -4.36 -5.04 15.37
C TYR A 40 -4.24 -4.95 16.89
N VAL A 41 -4.97 -5.82 17.58
CA VAL A 41 -5.12 -5.81 19.05
C VAL A 41 -3.77 -5.88 19.75
N LEU A 42 -2.87 -6.79 19.33
CA LEU A 42 -1.55 -6.93 19.92
C LEU A 42 -0.66 -5.70 19.72
N SER A 43 -0.71 -5.08 18.52
CA SER A 43 0.01 -3.83 18.24
C SER A 43 -0.45 -2.72 19.19
N ILE A 44 -1.77 -2.58 19.38
CA ILE A 44 -2.36 -1.56 20.26
C ILE A 44 -1.94 -1.79 21.73
N GLU A 45 -1.95 -3.04 22.17
CA GLU A 45 -1.55 -3.41 23.55
C GLU A 45 -0.06 -3.09 23.78
N ARG A 46 0.82 -3.51 22.86
CA ARG A 46 2.26 -3.27 22.97
C ARG A 46 2.63 -1.79 22.90
N LEU A 47 2.01 -1.05 21.99
CA LEU A 47 2.17 0.42 21.92
C LEU A 47 1.71 1.10 23.20
N GLY A 48 0.57 0.69 23.78
CA GLY A 48 0.08 1.24 25.03
C GLY A 48 1.11 1.06 26.17
N LYS A 49 1.63 -0.16 26.31
CA LYS A 49 2.69 -0.47 27.30
C LYS A 49 3.97 0.33 27.05
N ALA A 50 4.39 0.46 25.79
CA ALA A 50 5.58 1.22 25.44
C ALA A 50 5.44 2.72 25.77
N ILE A 51 4.26 3.30 25.49
CA ILE A 51 3.95 4.70 25.84
C ILE A 51 4.01 4.90 27.38
N GLU A 52 3.38 4.00 28.15
CA GLU A 52 3.42 4.05 29.62
C GLU A 52 4.86 3.98 30.16
N GLN A 53 5.67 3.06 29.63
CA GLN A 53 7.06 2.89 30.02
C GLN A 53 7.91 4.14 29.64
N ALA A 54 7.73 4.67 28.43
CA ALA A 54 8.43 5.87 27.98
C ALA A 54 8.07 7.09 28.84
N LYS A 55 6.80 7.25 29.23
CA LYS A 55 6.36 8.30 30.16
C LYS A 55 6.97 8.14 31.56
N ALA A 56 6.97 6.92 32.08
CA ALA A 56 7.55 6.62 33.40
C ALA A 56 9.05 6.93 33.47
N LEU A 57 9.77 6.81 32.35
CA LEU A 57 11.19 7.13 32.21
C LEU A 57 11.47 8.59 31.83
N GLY A 58 10.44 9.43 31.65
CA GLY A 58 10.60 10.82 31.22
C GLY A 58 11.05 10.99 29.77
N LEU A 59 10.85 9.97 28.94
CA LEU A 59 11.17 9.98 27.50
C LEU A 59 9.99 10.50 26.65
N LEU A 60 8.80 10.59 27.23
CA LEU A 60 7.60 11.24 26.69
C LEU A 60 6.95 12.10 27.78
N GLY A 61 6.17 13.09 27.37
CA GLY A 61 5.49 14.02 28.25
C GLY A 61 6.17 15.39 28.29
N SER A 62 6.21 16.02 29.47
CA SER A 62 6.73 17.38 29.64
C SER A 62 8.24 17.41 29.91
N ASN A 63 8.91 18.39 29.31
CA ASN A 63 10.32 18.72 29.59
C ASN A 63 11.27 17.51 29.49
N ILE A 64 11.20 16.79 28.38
CA ILE A 64 12.02 15.58 28.10
C ILE A 64 13.51 15.93 28.29
N PHE A 65 14.21 15.14 29.12
CA PHE A 65 15.64 15.35 29.47
C PHE A 65 15.97 16.75 30.04
N GLY A 66 15.01 17.49 30.55
CA GLY A 66 15.23 18.86 31.00
C GLY A 66 15.53 19.86 29.89
N SER A 67 15.26 19.53 28.66
CA SER A 67 15.60 20.31 27.47
C SER A 67 14.60 21.43 27.14
N GLY A 68 13.47 21.51 27.83
CA GLY A 68 12.34 22.38 27.49
C GLY A 68 11.42 21.81 26.41
N PHE A 69 11.80 20.74 25.73
CA PHE A 69 10.94 20.04 24.76
C PHE A 69 9.92 19.15 25.46
N SER A 70 8.67 19.23 24.99
CA SER A 70 7.57 18.38 25.48
C SER A 70 6.91 17.72 24.29
N PHE A 71 6.68 16.42 24.38
CA PHE A 71 6.03 15.66 23.33
C PHE A 71 5.24 14.49 23.91
N ASP A 72 3.99 14.35 23.54
CA ASP A 72 3.14 13.24 23.97
C ASP A 72 2.57 12.46 22.77
N VAL A 73 2.28 11.19 22.97
CA VAL A 73 1.79 10.29 21.93
C VAL A 73 0.45 9.68 22.36
N GLU A 74 -0.50 9.65 21.43
CA GLU A 74 -1.83 9.08 21.62
C GLU A 74 -2.14 8.05 20.53
N ILE A 75 -2.75 6.91 20.92
CA ILE A 75 -3.20 5.88 19.98
C ILE A 75 -4.65 6.19 19.56
N ARG A 76 -4.89 6.21 18.26
CA ARG A 76 -6.21 6.28 17.65
C ARG A 76 -6.53 4.99 16.88
N LYS A 77 -7.68 4.39 17.20
CA LYS A 77 -8.12 3.14 16.58
C LYS A 77 -8.98 3.43 15.37
N GLY A 78 -8.56 2.92 14.22
CA GLY A 78 -9.35 2.95 12.99
C GLY A 78 -10.32 1.77 12.91
N ALA A 79 -11.38 1.91 12.11
CA ALA A 79 -12.39 0.88 11.86
C ALA A 79 -12.08 -0.03 10.65
N GLY A 80 -10.85 0.01 10.11
CA GLY A 80 -10.40 -0.87 9.04
C GLY A 80 -10.67 -0.38 7.61
N ALA A 81 -11.26 0.79 7.42
CA ALA A 81 -11.51 1.33 6.07
C ALA A 81 -10.20 1.63 5.33
N TYR A 82 -10.05 1.08 4.12
CA TYR A 82 -8.87 1.27 3.27
C TYR A 82 -8.63 2.75 2.92
N VAL A 83 -9.70 3.50 2.66
CA VAL A 83 -9.64 4.93 2.33
C VAL A 83 -8.99 5.77 3.45
N CYS A 84 -9.06 5.35 4.70
CA CYS A 84 -8.38 6.01 5.82
C CYS A 84 -6.86 5.83 5.81
N GLY A 85 -6.29 5.11 4.85
CA GLY A 85 -4.86 5.13 4.52
C GLY A 85 -4.43 6.40 3.77
N GLU A 86 -5.36 7.12 3.14
CA GLU A 86 -5.12 8.45 2.60
C GLU A 86 -5.04 9.47 3.76
N GLU A 87 -4.03 10.34 3.73
CA GLU A 87 -3.67 11.21 4.87
C GLU A 87 -4.82 12.08 5.38
N THR A 88 -5.64 12.64 4.50
CA THR A 88 -6.76 13.49 4.90
C THR A 88 -7.98 12.69 5.35
N GLY A 89 -8.21 11.52 4.79
CA GLY A 89 -9.21 10.56 5.26
C GLY A 89 -8.87 10.03 6.65
N LEU A 90 -7.59 9.78 6.92
CA LEU A 90 -7.08 9.44 8.25
C LEU A 90 -7.33 10.57 9.25
N ILE A 91 -7.05 11.82 8.87
CA ILE A 91 -7.29 13.00 9.71
C ILE A 91 -8.78 13.15 10.05
N GLU A 92 -9.68 13.04 9.05
CA GLU A 92 -11.14 13.08 9.27
C GLU A 92 -11.58 11.99 10.26
N SER A 93 -11.03 10.77 10.13
CA SER A 93 -11.33 9.67 11.05
C SER A 93 -10.85 9.95 12.48
N ILE A 94 -9.65 10.53 12.67
CA ILE A 94 -9.15 10.91 14.00
C ILE A 94 -10.05 11.99 14.63
N GLU A 95 -10.58 12.93 13.83
CA GLU A 95 -11.51 13.97 14.26
C GLU A 95 -12.92 13.43 14.58
N GLY A 96 -13.16 12.12 14.42
CA GLY A 96 -14.46 11.50 14.69
C GLY A 96 -15.50 11.72 13.59
N LYS A 97 -15.06 12.14 12.41
CA LYS A 97 -15.88 12.31 11.23
C LYS A 97 -15.81 11.05 10.35
N ARG A 98 -16.64 11.01 9.30
CA ARG A 98 -16.53 9.99 8.26
C ARG A 98 -15.17 10.10 7.57
N GLY A 99 -14.48 8.98 7.40
CA GLY A 99 -13.13 8.89 6.79
C GLY A 99 -13.15 9.19 5.28
N GLU A 100 -13.51 10.42 4.93
CA GLU A 100 -13.59 10.90 3.55
C GLU A 100 -12.43 11.88 3.28
N PRO A 101 -11.64 11.68 2.20
CA PRO A 101 -10.56 12.60 1.86
C PRO A 101 -11.02 14.05 1.66
N ARG A 102 -10.15 14.98 2.05
CA ARG A 102 -10.32 16.43 1.83
C ARG A 102 -9.83 16.81 0.43
N ILE A 103 -10.36 17.93 -0.07
CA ILE A 103 -9.82 18.58 -1.28
C ILE A 103 -8.50 19.25 -0.91
N LYS A 104 -7.50 19.12 -1.76
CA LYS A 104 -6.21 19.78 -1.62
C LYS A 104 -6.04 20.81 -2.76
N PRO A 105 -5.53 22.02 -2.52
CA PRO A 105 -5.18 22.63 -1.23
C PRO A 105 -6.41 22.96 -0.36
N PRO A 106 -6.28 23.16 0.99
CA PRO A 106 -5.01 23.15 1.74
C PRO A 106 -4.44 21.74 1.98
N TYR A 107 -3.12 21.65 2.05
CA TYR A 107 -2.41 20.42 2.42
C TYR A 107 -2.31 20.26 3.94
N PRO A 108 -2.18 19.04 4.49
CA PRO A 108 -2.08 18.81 5.94
C PRO A 108 -0.96 19.60 6.62
N GLY A 109 0.17 19.85 5.93
CA GLY A 109 1.25 20.69 6.43
C GLY A 109 0.85 22.15 6.68
N THR A 110 -0.25 22.60 6.09
CA THR A 110 -0.84 23.94 6.33
C THR A 110 -2.06 23.86 7.24
N GLU A 111 -2.97 22.93 6.95
CA GLU A 111 -4.23 22.75 7.69
C GLU A 111 -4.58 21.27 7.76
N GLY A 112 -4.10 20.60 8.80
CA GLY A 112 -4.28 19.18 9.05
C GLY A 112 -5.24 18.88 10.20
N LEU A 113 -4.78 18.10 11.16
CA LEU A 113 -5.56 17.62 12.30
C LEU A 113 -6.00 18.79 13.19
N TYR A 114 -7.32 18.88 13.43
CA TYR A 114 -7.96 19.98 14.16
C TYR A 114 -7.59 21.38 13.63
N GLY A 115 -7.39 21.48 12.31
CA GLY A 115 -7.01 22.74 11.65
C GLY A 115 -5.57 23.20 11.90
N LYS A 116 -4.72 22.34 12.49
CA LYS A 116 -3.31 22.65 12.77
C LYS A 116 -2.38 22.04 11.73
N PRO A 117 -1.21 22.65 11.46
CA PRO A 117 -0.19 22.03 10.63
C PRO A 117 0.15 20.62 11.13
N THR A 118 0.11 19.64 10.23
CA THR A 118 0.26 18.23 10.57
C THR A 118 1.17 17.52 9.57
N VAL A 119 2.16 16.79 10.08
CA VAL A 119 3.01 15.91 9.28
C VAL A 119 2.49 14.48 9.42
N VAL A 120 2.26 13.80 8.28
CA VAL A 120 1.80 12.42 8.24
C VAL A 120 2.89 11.54 7.64
N ASN A 121 3.25 10.47 8.34
CA ASN A 121 4.29 9.52 7.92
C ASN A 121 3.84 8.08 8.15
N ASN A 122 4.36 7.16 7.32
CA ASN A 122 4.19 5.74 7.53
C ASN A 122 5.07 5.24 8.69
N VAL A 123 4.65 4.14 9.33
CA VAL A 123 5.37 3.50 10.45
C VAL A 123 6.79 3.12 10.06
N GLU A 124 7.00 2.50 8.89
CA GLU A 124 8.35 2.14 8.42
C GLU A 124 9.25 3.37 8.24
N THR A 125 8.71 4.49 7.76
CA THR A 125 9.46 5.75 7.65
C THR A 125 9.94 6.23 9.02
N ILE A 126 9.06 6.23 10.01
CA ILE A 126 9.39 6.62 11.39
C ILE A 126 10.41 5.68 12.02
N ALA A 127 10.28 4.36 11.78
CA ALA A 127 11.20 3.35 12.30
C ALA A 127 12.64 3.51 11.79
N ASN A 128 12.83 4.12 10.63
CA ASN A 128 14.16 4.38 10.07
C ASN A 128 14.87 5.59 10.70
N ILE A 129 14.17 6.48 11.39
CA ILE A 129 14.75 7.71 11.94
C ILE A 129 15.83 7.42 13.00
N PRO A 130 15.57 6.61 14.05
CA PRO A 130 16.58 6.34 15.07
C PRO A 130 17.87 5.71 14.52
N PRO A 131 17.84 4.64 13.73
CA PRO A 131 19.07 4.04 13.22
C PRO A 131 19.82 4.96 12.24
N ILE A 132 19.14 5.82 11.48
CA ILE A 132 19.82 6.82 10.64
C ILE A 132 20.58 7.85 11.49
N LEU A 133 19.99 8.32 12.56
CA LEU A 133 20.67 9.28 13.44
C LEU A 133 21.83 8.64 14.18
N LEU A 134 21.71 7.40 14.62
CA LEU A 134 22.77 6.68 15.34
C LEU A 134 23.97 6.37 14.45
N ASN A 135 23.74 5.97 13.20
CA ASN A 135 24.78 5.48 12.29
C ASN A 135 25.21 6.53 11.25
N GLY A 136 24.44 7.60 11.10
CA GLY A 136 24.67 8.66 10.11
C GLY A 136 24.03 8.38 8.75
N PRO A 137 23.80 9.44 7.93
CA PRO A 137 23.15 9.32 6.63
C PRO A 137 23.97 8.49 5.62
N ASP A 138 25.30 8.50 5.73
CA ASP A 138 26.15 7.73 4.82
C ASP A 138 26.01 6.22 5.06
N TRP A 139 25.74 5.79 6.30
CA TRP A 139 25.40 4.41 6.59
C TRP A 139 24.12 3.98 5.85
N PHE A 140 23.07 4.80 5.87
CA PHE A 140 21.82 4.48 5.19
C PHE A 140 21.98 4.44 3.67
N ARG A 141 22.84 5.31 3.12
CA ARG A 141 23.14 5.37 1.69
C ARG A 141 23.96 4.20 1.15
N GLN A 142 24.57 3.41 2.03
CA GLN A 142 25.27 2.18 1.61
C GLN A 142 24.32 1.12 1.06
N PHE A 143 23.02 1.19 1.41
CA PHE A 143 21.99 0.29 0.93
C PHE A 143 21.16 0.96 -0.16
N GLY A 144 20.63 0.14 -1.06
CA GLY A 144 19.75 0.62 -2.12
C GLY A 144 20.50 1.14 -3.35
N THR A 145 19.83 2.04 -4.08
CA THR A 145 20.38 2.69 -5.28
C THR A 145 20.71 4.15 -5.00
N GLU A 146 21.45 4.80 -5.88
CA GLU A 146 21.76 6.23 -5.75
C GLU A 146 20.51 7.09 -5.64
N ARG A 147 19.46 6.77 -6.40
CA ARG A 147 18.19 7.51 -6.41
C ARG A 147 17.20 7.05 -5.34
N CYS A 148 17.33 5.81 -4.84
CA CYS A 148 16.50 5.21 -3.80
C CYS A 148 17.40 4.55 -2.76
N PRO A 149 18.04 5.32 -1.87
CA PRO A 149 18.88 4.76 -0.81
C PRO A 149 18.02 4.09 0.28
N GLY A 150 18.67 3.19 1.01
CA GLY A 150 18.09 2.48 2.13
C GLY A 150 17.49 1.13 1.77
N THR A 151 16.72 0.60 2.70
CA THR A 151 16.03 -0.68 2.60
C THR A 151 14.52 -0.50 2.47
N LYS A 152 13.85 -1.58 2.07
CA LYS A 152 12.40 -1.66 2.04
C LYS A 152 11.94 -2.99 2.59
N VAL A 153 10.93 -2.96 3.45
CA VAL A 153 10.25 -4.17 3.91
C VAL A 153 9.17 -4.55 2.91
N PHE A 154 9.26 -5.76 2.36
CA PHE A 154 8.25 -6.35 1.51
C PHE A 154 7.49 -7.46 2.21
N THR A 155 6.20 -7.55 1.90
CA THR A 155 5.33 -8.67 2.30
C THR A 155 5.19 -9.62 1.13
N LEU A 156 5.70 -10.85 1.27
CA LEU A 156 5.59 -11.90 0.25
C LEU A 156 4.38 -12.78 0.53
N THR A 157 3.44 -12.83 -0.42
CA THR A 157 2.22 -13.63 -0.35
C THR A 157 1.91 -14.29 -1.70
N GLY A 158 0.88 -15.16 -1.74
CA GLY A 158 0.48 -15.87 -2.95
C GLY A 158 1.24 -17.18 -3.16
N ASP A 159 1.59 -17.48 -4.42
CA ASP A 159 2.20 -18.75 -4.81
C ASP A 159 3.73 -18.67 -4.78
N ILE A 160 4.24 -18.66 -3.58
CA ILE A 160 5.67 -18.62 -3.30
C ILE A 160 5.98 -19.54 -2.13
N ASN A 161 7.12 -20.22 -2.15
CA ASN A 161 7.48 -21.20 -1.12
C ASN A 161 7.68 -20.54 0.25
N ASN A 162 8.44 -19.45 0.34
CA ASN A 162 8.72 -18.75 1.58
C ASN A 162 7.84 -17.49 1.66
N LYS A 163 6.70 -17.60 2.35
CA LYS A 163 5.80 -16.46 2.61
C LYS A 163 6.22 -15.74 3.88
N GLY A 164 6.06 -14.43 3.92
CA GLY A 164 6.37 -13.63 5.11
C GLY A 164 6.84 -12.23 4.81
N LEU A 165 7.66 -11.68 5.71
CA LEU A 165 8.32 -10.40 5.53
C LEU A 165 9.79 -10.58 5.18
N ILE A 166 10.25 -9.72 4.29
CA ILE A 166 11.67 -9.59 3.99
C ILE A 166 12.06 -8.11 4.05
N GLU A 167 13.24 -7.82 4.56
CA GLU A 167 13.87 -6.51 4.42
C GLU A 167 15.04 -6.63 3.46
N VAL A 168 15.05 -5.80 2.44
CA VAL A 168 16.02 -5.87 1.35
C VAL A 168 16.43 -4.47 0.89
N PRO A 169 17.64 -4.30 0.32
CA PRO A 169 18.02 -3.03 -0.30
C PRO A 169 17.05 -2.62 -1.41
N MET A 170 16.74 -1.34 -1.49
CA MET A 170 15.96 -0.76 -2.59
C MET A 170 16.63 -1.07 -3.94
N GLY A 171 15.80 -1.31 -4.96
CA GLY A 171 16.29 -1.67 -6.30
C GLY A 171 16.65 -3.15 -6.48
N ILE A 172 16.37 -4.01 -5.49
CA ILE A 172 16.42 -5.45 -5.71
C ILE A 172 15.48 -5.86 -6.84
N THR A 173 15.85 -6.81 -7.67
CA THR A 173 14.98 -7.29 -8.76
C THR A 173 13.91 -8.23 -8.25
N LEU A 174 12.76 -8.24 -8.92
CA LEU A 174 11.67 -9.16 -8.60
C LEU A 174 12.11 -10.62 -8.73
N ARG A 175 12.99 -10.95 -9.68
CA ARG A 175 13.59 -12.27 -9.85
C ARG A 175 14.30 -12.74 -8.59
N ARG A 176 15.16 -11.90 -8.01
CA ARG A 176 15.89 -12.25 -6.79
C ARG A 176 14.95 -12.44 -5.60
N VAL A 177 13.94 -11.57 -5.48
CA VAL A 177 12.92 -11.68 -4.44
C VAL A 177 12.18 -13.01 -4.54
N ILE A 178 11.74 -13.41 -5.75
CA ILE A 178 10.95 -14.64 -5.94
C ILE A 178 11.81 -15.88 -5.77
N TYR A 179 12.96 -15.97 -6.49
CA TYR A 179 13.68 -17.23 -6.62
C TYR A 179 14.79 -17.43 -5.59
N GLU A 180 15.51 -16.36 -5.21
CA GLU A 180 16.61 -16.49 -4.23
C GLU A 180 16.08 -16.45 -2.79
N ILE A 181 15.15 -15.52 -2.48
CA ILE A 181 14.64 -15.30 -1.12
C ILE A 181 13.36 -16.11 -0.90
N GLY A 182 12.42 -15.98 -1.81
CA GLY A 182 11.10 -16.61 -1.77
C GLY A 182 11.11 -18.12 -2.05
N GLY A 183 12.25 -18.67 -2.52
CA GLY A 183 12.39 -20.09 -2.78
C GLY A 183 11.66 -20.60 -4.03
N GLY A 184 11.23 -19.69 -4.91
CA GLY A 184 10.54 -19.99 -6.16
C GLY A 184 9.05 -20.33 -6.01
N ILE A 185 8.47 -20.73 -7.13
CA ILE A 185 7.05 -21.08 -7.24
C ILE A 185 6.84 -22.54 -6.80
N PRO A 186 5.86 -22.84 -5.94
CA PRO A 186 5.61 -24.19 -5.46
C PRO A 186 5.08 -25.12 -6.55
N GLY A 187 5.28 -26.44 -6.37
CA GLY A 187 4.64 -27.46 -7.19
C GLY A 187 5.16 -27.58 -8.62
N GLY A 188 6.30 -26.94 -8.95
CA GLY A 188 6.86 -26.98 -10.31
C GLY A 188 6.06 -26.17 -11.33
N ARG A 189 5.17 -25.28 -10.88
CA ARG A 189 4.42 -24.34 -11.72
C ARG A 189 5.29 -23.19 -12.19
N GLU A 190 4.82 -22.47 -13.22
CA GLU A 190 5.51 -21.30 -13.73
C GLU A 190 5.00 -20.02 -13.06
N PHE A 191 5.89 -19.04 -12.87
CA PHE A 191 5.50 -17.70 -12.49
C PHE A 191 4.70 -17.06 -13.61
N LYS A 192 3.53 -16.51 -13.29
CA LYS A 192 2.66 -15.77 -14.21
C LYS A 192 2.80 -14.27 -14.04
N MET A 193 2.52 -13.78 -12.85
CA MET A 193 2.62 -12.36 -12.54
C MET A 193 2.89 -12.08 -11.06
N ALA A 194 3.38 -10.88 -10.78
CA ALA A 194 3.41 -10.31 -9.44
C ALA A 194 2.62 -9.01 -9.41
N GLN A 195 1.72 -8.87 -8.45
CA GLN A 195 1.17 -7.55 -8.12
C GLN A 195 2.05 -6.89 -7.07
N THR A 196 2.43 -5.64 -7.30
CA THR A 196 3.30 -4.87 -6.41
C THR A 196 2.53 -3.74 -5.73
N GLY A 197 2.97 -3.34 -4.54
CA GLY A 197 2.43 -2.16 -3.85
C GLY A 197 1.06 -2.32 -3.19
N GLY A 198 0.48 -3.52 -3.20
CA GLY A 198 -0.88 -3.79 -2.74
C GLY A 198 -1.90 -3.70 -3.88
N THR A 199 -3.20 -3.80 -3.55
CA THR A 199 -4.29 -3.85 -4.55
C THR A 199 -4.30 -2.64 -5.50
N SER A 200 -3.78 -1.51 -5.07
CA SER A 200 -3.67 -0.28 -5.88
C SER A 200 -2.46 -0.23 -6.83
N GLY A 201 -1.58 -1.22 -6.76
CA GLY A 201 -0.43 -1.32 -7.66
C GLY A 201 -0.72 -2.07 -8.94
N GLY A 202 0.22 -2.02 -9.88
CA GLY A 202 0.12 -2.73 -11.15
C GLY A 202 0.63 -4.17 -11.06
N CYS A 203 0.38 -4.90 -12.13
CA CYS A 203 0.82 -6.28 -12.31
C CYS A 203 2.06 -6.33 -13.21
N LEU A 204 3.08 -7.08 -12.82
CA LEU A 204 4.32 -7.27 -13.55
C LEU A 204 4.37 -8.71 -14.09
N PRO A 205 4.44 -8.91 -15.40
CA PRO A 205 4.55 -10.23 -16.02
C PRO A 205 5.97 -10.79 -15.96
N LYS A 206 6.16 -12.00 -16.49
CA LYS A 206 7.44 -12.73 -16.49
C LYS A 206 8.59 -11.95 -17.16
N GLU A 207 8.29 -11.17 -18.18
CA GLU A 207 9.24 -10.35 -18.93
C GLU A 207 9.85 -9.22 -18.08
N LEU A 208 9.20 -8.85 -16.98
CA LEU A 208 9.61 -7.78 -16.08
C LEU A 208 10.23 -8.27 -14.76
N LEU A 209 10.64 -9.55 -14.70
CA LEU A 209 11.28 -10.13 -13.52
C LEU A 209 12.57 -9.42 -13.10
N ASP A 210 13.30 -8.84 -14.05
CA ASP A 210 14.59 -8.18 -13.82
C ASP A 210 14.47 -6.66 -13.58
N VAL A 211 13.24 -6.14 -13.50
CA VAL A 211 13.00 -4.72 -13.19
C VAL A 211 13.39 -4.44 -11.73
N PRO A 212 14.19 -3.39 -11.48
CA PRO A 212 14.47 -2.93 -10.13
C PRO A 212 13.21 -2.49 -9.40
N MET A 213 13.05 -2.97 -8.16
CA MET A 213 11.92 -2.63 -7.29
C MET A 213 12.21 -1.31 -6.59
N ASP A 214 11.92 -0.20 -7.25
CA ASP A 214 12.13 1.14 -6.73
C ASP A 214 11.01 2.13 -7.12
N TYR A 215 11.08 3.37 -6.61
CA TYR A 215 10.06 4.40 -6.81
C TYR A 215 10.07 5.05 -8.19
N PHE A 216 11.10 4.82 -9.00
CA PHE A 216 11.25 5.43 -10.31
C PHE A 216 10.98 4.44 -11.44
N THR A 217 11.49 3.23 -11.30
CA THR A 217 11.42 2.22 -12.37
C THR A 217 10.03 1.57 -12.46
N LEU A 218 9.40 1.23 -11.32
CA LEU A 218 8.08 0.60 -11.34
C LEU A 218 6.99 1.45 -12.02
N PRO A 219 6.93 2.80 -11.84
CA PRO A 219 5.97 3.63 -12.55
C PRO A 219 6.11 3.61 -14.07
N GLU A 220 7.31 3.44 -14.62
CA GLU A 220 7.55 3.32 -16.07
C GLU A 220 6.84 2.09 -16.66
N HIS A 221 6.63 1.06 -15.84
CA HIS A 221 5.92 -0.16 -16.21
C HIS A 221 4.44 -0.17 -15.81
N GLY A 222 3.93 0.95 -15.30
CA GLY A 222 2.52 1.10 -14.87
C GLY A 222 2.25 0.53 -13.48
N SER A 223 3.29 0.32 -12.67
CA SER A 223 3.14 -0.20 -11.31
C SER A 223 3.71 0.77 -10.27
N ALA A 224 3.71 0.38 -9.01
CA ALA A 224 4.22 1.17 -7.91
C ALA A 224 4.81 0.28 -6.82
N LEU A 225 5.78 0.81 -6.08
CA LEU A 225 6.31 0.16 -4.88
C LEU A 225 5.27 0.12 -3.76
N GLY A 226 4.50 1.20 -3.64
CA GLY A 226 3.39 1.36 -2.69
C GLY A 226 3.75 0.97 -1.27
N SER A 227 2.91 0.15 -0.65
CA SER A 227 3.09 -0.33 0.71
C SER A 227 4.16 -1.44 0.86
N GLY A 228 4.73 -1.94 -0.24
CA GLY A 228 5.65 -3.08 -0.22
C GLY A 228 4.96 -4.45 -0.21
N ALA A 229 3.68 -4.53 -0.53
CA ALA A 229 3.04 -5.83 -0.74
C ALA A 229 3.47 -6.42 -2.09
N LEU A 230 3.81 -7.71 -2.08
CA LEU A 230 4.08 -8.52 -3.26
C LEU A 230 3.18 -9.74 -3.22
N LEU A 231 2.23 -9.79 -4.14
CA LEU A 231 1.37 -10.95 -4.35
C LEU A 231 1.86 -11.68 -5.60
N ILE A 232 2.40 -12.86 -5.41
CA ILE A 232 2.95 -13.71 -6.46
C ILE A 232 1.89 -14.70 -6.92
N MET A 233 1.74 -14.84 -8.22
CA MET A 233 0.76 -15.74 -8.83
C MET A 233 1.42 -16.63 -9.86
N ASP A 234 1.06 -17.92 -9.83
CA ASP A 234 1.48 -18.91 -10.79
C ASP A 234 0.52 -19.02 -12.00
N ASP A 235 0.82 -19.89 -12.92
CA ASP A 235 0.09 -20.11 -14.16
C ASP A 235 -1.30 -20.74 -14.00
N SER A 236 -1.71 -21.11 -12.78
CA SER A 236 -3.07 -21.64 -12.52
C SER A 236 -4.12 -20.55 -12.38
N HIS A 237 -3.74 -19.29 -12.16
CA HIS A 237 -4.68 -18.21 -11.96
C HIS A 237 -5.18 -17.61 -13.27
N CYS A 238 -6.49 -17.38 -13.34
CA CYS A 238 -7.10 -16.61 -14.41
C CYS A 238 -6.96 -15.11 -14.12
N ILE A 239 -6.41 -14.38 -15.08
CA ILE A 239 -6.22 -12.91 -14.92
C ILE A 239 -7.55 -12.18 -14.83
N VAL A 240 -8.58 -12.65 -15.53
CA VAL A 240 -9.93 -12.04 -15.50
C VAL A 240 -10.60 -12.22 -14.14
N ASP A 241 -10.47 -13.39 -13.52
CA ASP A 241 -10.96 -13.66 -12.16
C ASP A 241 -10.26 -12.78 -11.12
N ILE A 242 -8.93 -12.65 -11.23
CA ILE A 242 -8.16 -11.76 -10.36
C ILE A 242 -8.54 -10.29 -10.58
N ALA A 243 -8.77 -9.87 -11.82
CA ALA A 243 -9.22 -8.52 -12.12
C ALA A 243 -10.60 -8.23 -11.50
N GLU A 244 -11.54 -9.19 -11.55
CA GLU A 244 -12.84 -9.07 -10.89
C GLU A 244 -12.69 -8.91 -9.36
N CYS A 245 -11.84 -9.73 -8.75
CA CYS A 245 -11.56 -9.64 -7.33
C CYS A 245 -11.03 -8.25 -6.92
N PHE A 246 -10.12 -7.66 -7.71
CA PHE A 246 -9.58 -6.34 -7.42
C PHE A 246 -10.61 -5.23 -7.66
N MET A 247 -11.41 -5.30 -8.71
CA MET A 247 -12.44 -4.29 -8.96
C MET A 247 -13.54 -4.32 -7.90
N ARG A 248 -13.96 -5.49 -7.45
CA ARG A 248 -14.89 -5.68 -6.33
C ARG A 248 -14.35 -5.08 -5.03
N PHE A 249 -13.05 -5.24 -4.76
CA PHE A 249 -12.40 -4.61 -3.61
C PHE A 249 -12.51 -3.08 -3.70
N PHE A 250 -12.20 -2.46 -4.83
CA PHE A 250 -12.26 -1.00 -4.96
C PHE A 250 -13.68 -0.45 -4.91
N GLU A 251 -14.66 -1.16 -5.48
CA GLU A 251 -16.07 -0.81 -5.33
C GLU A 251 -16.48 -0.80 -3.85
N HIS A 252 -16.10 -1.83 -3.10
CA HIS A 252 -16.42 -1.93 -1.68
C HIS A 252 -15.73 -0.86 -0.82
N GLU A 253 -14.49 -0.52 -1.13
CA GLU A 253 -13.66 0.42 -0.34
C GLU A 253 -13.84 1.89 -0.76
N SER A 254 -14.58 2.17 -1.82
CA SER A 254 -14.91 3.55 -2.21
C SER A 254 -15.70 4.25 -1.12
N CYS A 255 -15.25 5.43 -0.67
CA CYS A 255 -16.02 6.23 0.29
C CYS A 255 -17.30 6.84 -0.30
N GLY A 256 -17.46 6.80 -1.62
CA GLY A 256 -18.63 7.32 -2.34
C GLY A 256 -18.67 8.84 -2.53
N LYS A 257 -17.69 9.59 -2.05
CA LYS A 257 -17.70 11.06 -2.07
C LYS A 257 -17.68 11.65 -3.48
N CYS A 258 -16.73 11.24 -4.31
CA CYS A 258 -16.62 11.78 -5.67
C CYS A 258 -17.21 10.83 -6.71
N THR A 259 -17.93 11.41 -7.68
CA THR A 259 -18.62 10.64 -8.74
C THR A 259 -17.69 9.76 -9.56
N PRO A 260 -16.50 10.22 -10.01
CA PRO A 260 -15.64 9.37 -10.84
C PRO A 260 -15.22 8.07 -10.14
N CYS A 261 -14.91 8.12 -8.84
CA CYS A 261 -14.58 6.93 -8.07
C CYS A 261 -15.83 6.07 -7.79
N ARG A 262 -16.92 6.65 -7.27
CA ARG A 262 -18.12 5.92 -6.89
C ARG A 262 -18.73 5.16 -8.07
N GLU A 263 -18.98 5.85 -9.19
CA GLU A 263 -19.58 5.25 -10.37
C GLU A 263 -18.55 4.44 -11.17
N GLY A 264 -17.32 4.94 -11.24
CA GLY A 264 -16.27 4.28 -12.02
C GLY A 264 -15.86 2.92 -11.45
N THR A 265 -15.68 2.78 -10.13
CA THR A 265 -15.35 1.48 -9.52
C THR A 265 -16.45 0.46 -9.70
N ALA A 266 -17.72 0.87 -9.50
CA ALA A 266 -18.88 0.01 -9.73
C ALA A 266 -18.97 -0.43 -11.21
N ARG A 267 -18.74 0.48 -12.15
CA ARG A 267 -18.82 0.17 -13.57
C ARG A 267 -17.65 -0.71 -14.04
N LEU A 268 -16.43 -0.45 -13.59
CA LEU A 268 -15.29 -1.33 -13.88
C LEU A 268 -15.56 -2.76 -13.37
N HIS A 269 -16.05 -2.90 -12.13
CA HIS A 269 -16.38 -4.21 -11.57
C HIS A 269 -17.49 -4.89 -12.38
N GLU A 270 -18.57 -4.21 -12.72
CA GLU A 270 -19.68 -4.76 -13.53
C GLU A 270 -19.18 -5.33 -14.88
N ILE A 271 -18.32 -4.59 -15.58
CA ILE A 271 -17.80 -5.02 -16.90
C ILE A 271 -16.89 -6.24 -16.72
N VAL A 272 -15.95 -6.21 -15.80
CA VAL A 272 -15.02 -7.33 -15.58
C VAL A 272 -15.78 -8.58 -15.12
N ALA A 273 -16.77 -8.43 -14.23
CA ALA A 273 -17.60 -9.54 -13.77
C ALA A 273 -18.43 -10.17 -14.92
N LYS A 274 -18.90 -9.38 -15.88
CA LYS A 274 -19.53 -9.91 -17.11
C LYS A 274 -18.53 -10.70 -17.96
N ILE A 275 -17.32 -10.17 -18.14
CA ILE A 275 -16.28 -10.87 -18.91
C ILE A 275 -15.94 -12.20 -18.23
N ALA A 276 -15.78 -12.22 -16.90
CA ALA A 276 -15.49 -13.44 -16.13
C ALA A 276 -16.58 -14.54 -16.31
N ARG A 277 -17.84 -14.15 -16.56
CA ARG A 277 -18.95 -15.08 -16.82
C ARG A 277 -19.15 -15.43 -18.30
N GLY A 278 -18.24 -15.01 -19.20
CA GLY A 278 -18.40 -15.22 -20.64
C GLY A 278 -19.52 -14.38 -21.29
N GLU A 279 -19.95 -13.31 -20.62
CA GLU A 279 -20.98 -12.36 -21.07
C GLU A 279 -20.39 -11.05 -21.63
N GLY A 280 -19.05 -10.99 -21.72
CA GLY A 280 -18.32 -9.85 -22.26
C GLY A 280 -18.65 -9.59 -23.73
N LYS A 281 -18.49 -8.35 -24.15
CA LYS A 281 -18.82 -7.90 -25.52
C LYS A 281 -17.62 -7.25 -26.19
N PRO A 282 -17.54 -7.28 -27.51
CA PRO A 282 -16.59 -6.44 -28.24
C PRO A 282 -16.72 -4.97 -27.81
N GLY A 283 -15.59 -4.31 -27.54
CA GLY A 283 -15.54 -2.94 -27.04
C GLY A 283 -15.48 -2.79 -25.50
N ASP A 284 -15.76 -3.85 -24.74
CA ASP A 284 -15.67 -3.78 -23.27
C ASP A 284 -14.25 -3.50 -22.78
N LEU A 285 -13.21 -3.97 -23.47
CA LEU A 285 -11.81 -3.73 -23.10
C LEU A 285 -11.41 -2.27 -23.31
N GLU A 286 -11.84 -1.68 -24.40
CA GLU A 286 -11.65 -0.25 -24.71
C GLU A 286 -12.40 0.63 -23.69
N LEU A 287 -13.62 0.23 -23.33
CA LEU A 287 -14.40 0.92 -22.30
C LEU A 287 -13.75 0.86 -20.91
N LEU A 288 -13.15 -0.28 -20.53
CA LEU A 288 -12.40 -0.41 -19.29
C LEU A 288 -11.20 0.56 -19.25
N ASP A 289 -10.45 0.67 -20.35
CA ASP A 289 -9.30 1.58 -20.44
C ASP A 289 -9.74 3.04 -20.42
N GLU A 290 -10.80 3.41 -21.15
CA GLU A 290 -11.36 4.76 -21.16
C GLU A 290 -11.85 5.18 -19.77
N LEU A 291 -12.71 4.37 -19.14
CA LEU A 291 -13.20 4.62 -17.78
C LEU A 291 -12.04 4.75 -16.78
N GLY A 292 -11.06 3.84 -16.86
CA GLY A 292 -9.88 3.88 -16.03
C GLY A 292 -9.11 5.19 -16.20
N SER A 293 -8.93 5.66 -17.43
CA SER A 293 -8.24 6.92 -17.74
C SER A 293 -8.98 8.13 -17.18
N VAL A 294 -10.29 8.17 -17.31
CA VAL A 294 -11.13 9.22 -16.70
C VAL A 294 -11.01 9.22 -15.18
N MET A 295 -11.09 8.05 -14.54
CA MET A 295 -10.95 7.93 -13.09
C MET A 295 -9.61 8.43 -12.57
N GLN A 296 -8.53 8.12 -13.27
CA GLN A 296 -7.17 8.53 -12.88
C GLN A 296 -7.01 10.05 -12.80
N VAL A 297 -7.63 10.80 -13.72
CA VAL A 297 -7.47 12.26 -13.80
C VAL A 297 -8.55 13.04 -13.05
N SER A 298 -9.71 12.43 -12.76
CA SER A 298 -10.87 13.13 -12.21
C SER A 298 -11.26 12.73 -10.79
N SER A 299 -10.71 11.62 -10.25
CA SER A 299 -10.97 11.21 -8.87
C SER A 299 -10.29 12.12 -7.87
N LEU A 300 -10.96 12.38 -6.75
CA LEU A 300 -10.51 13.31 -5.72
C LEU A 300 -9.22 12.86 -5.00
N CYS A 301 -9.05 11.56 -4.77
CA CYS A 301 -7.94 11.02 -3.98
C CYS A 301 -7.29 9.80 -4.63
N GLY A 302 -6.17 9.39 -4.05
CA GLY A 302 -5.37 8.26 -4.53
C GLY A 302 -6.12 6.94 -4.66
N LEU A 303 -7.20 6.68 -3.87
CA LEU A 303 -7.99 5.46 -4.03
C LEU A 303 -8.62 5.39 -5.42
N GLY A 304 -9.40 6.41 -5.82
CA GLY A 304 -10.06 6.41 -7.12
C GLY A 304 -9.09 6.56 -8.30
N GLN A 305 -7.97 7.27 -8.09
CA GLN A 305 -6.91 7.42 -9.10
C GLN A 305 -6.16 6.10 -9.34
N ALA A 306 -5.95 5.30 -8.29
CA ALA A 306 -5.21 4.04 -8.37
C ALA A 306 -6.11 2.82 -8.67
N ALA A 307 -7.40 2.88 -8.41
CA ALA A 307 -8.33 1.76 -8.64
C ALA A 307 -8.24 1.14 -10.05
N PRO A 308 -8.09 1.89 -11.15
CA PRO A 308 -7.95 1.31 -12.48
C PRO A 308 -6.55 0.78 -12.82
N VAL A 309 -5.52 1.04 -12.00
CA VAL A 309 -4.13 0.65 -12.29
C VAL A 309 -3.97 -0.87 -12.49
N PRO A 310 -4.51 -1.75 -11.63
CA PRO A 310 -4.43 -3.19 -11.84
C PRO A 310 -5.03 -3.61 -13.17
N ILE A 311 -6.27 -3.18 -13.48
CA ILE A 311 -6.95 -3.57 -14.71
C ILE A 311 -6.20 -3.05 -15.96
N LYS A 312 -5.68 -1.83 -15.93
CA LYS A 312 -4.91 -1.27 -17.06
C LYS A 312 -3.63 -2.07 -17.33
N THR A 313 -2.92 -2.48 -16.29
CA THR A 313 -1.72 -3.31 -16.46
C THR A 313 -2.06 -4.75 -16.87
N MET A 314 -3.15 -5.32 -16.39
CA MET A 314 -3.64 -6.62 -16.85
C MET A 314 -4.04 -6.57 -18.32
N LEU A 315 -4.75 -5.53 -18.77
CA LEU A 315 -5.08 -5.33 -20.19
C LEU A 315 -3.83 -5.12 -21.05
N LYS A 316 -2.78 -4.49 -20.49
CA LYS A 316 -1.52 -4.26 -21.21
C LYS A 316 -0.73 -5.56 -21.43
N TYR A 317 -0.69 -6.44 -20.43
CA TYR A 317 0.23 -7.60 -20.44
C TYR A 317 -0.45 -8.95 -20.65
N PHE A 318 -1.78 -9.03 -20.45
CA PHE A 318 -2.55 -10.28 -20.50
C PHE A 318 -3.87 -10.11 -21.26
N ARG A 319 -3.87 -9.24 -22.27
CA ARG A 319 -5.06 -8.92 -23.05
C ARG A 319 -5.70 -10.16 -23.70
N ASP A 320 -4.87 -11.11 -24.11
CA ASP A 320 -5.26 -12.37 -24.72
C ASP A 320 -6.21 -13.20 -23.83
N GLU A 321 -6.01 -13.21 -22.52
CA GLU A 321 -6.94 -13.91 -21.60
C GLU A 321 -8.31 -13.24 -21.55
N PHE A 322 -8.38 -11.92 -21.60
CA PHE A 322 -9.67 -11.21 -21.69
C PHE A 322 -10.36 -11.47 -23.03
N GLU A 323 -9.61 -11.45 -24.11
CA GLU A 323 -10.14 -11.74 -25.46
C GLU A 323 -10.66 -13.17 -25.57
N ALA A 324 -10.00 -14.16 -24.98
CA ALA A 324 -10.48 -15.53 -24.93
C ALA A 324 -11.84 -15.64 -24.21
N HIS A 325 -12.02 -14.93 -23.08
CA HIS A 325 -13.29 -14.90 -22.36
C HIS A 325 -14.41 -14.24 -23.19
N ILE A 326 -14.10 -13.19 -23.94
CA ILE A 326 -15.09 -12.43 -24.74
C ILE A 326 -15.43 -13.15 -26.04
N ASN A 327 -14.42 -13.55 -26.81
CA ASN A 327 -14.59 -14.04 -28.17
C ASN A 327 -14.91 -15.54 -28.20
N ASP A 328 -14.21 -16.33 -27.39
CA ASP A 328 -14.27 -17.79 -27.42
C ASP A 328 -15.12 -18.36 -26.28
N ARG A 329 -15.52 -17.53 -25.31
CA ARG A 329 -16.16 -17.95 -24.05
C ARG A 329 -15.37 -19.06 -23.37
N LEU A 330 -14.06 -18.87 -23.30
CA LEU A 330 -13.10 -19.83 -22.77
C LEU A 330 -12.26 -19.19 -21.68
N CYS A 331 -12.23 -19.79 -20.52
CA CYS A 331 -11.25 -19.47 -19.48
C CYS A 331 -10.00 -20.34 -19.70
N PRO A 332 -8.83 -19.77 -20.03
CA PRO A 332 -7.62 -20.57 -20.31
C PRO A 332 -7.18 -21.47 -19.15
N THR A 333 -7.52 -21.10 -17.91
CA THR A 333 -7.19 -21.87 -16.70
C THR A 333 -8.34 -22.74 -16.19
N GLY A 334 -9.55 -22.59 -16.77
CA GLY A 334 -10.76 -23.27 -16.31
C GLY A 334 -11.32 -22.76 -14.98
N THR A 335 -10.77 -21.68 -14.40
CA THR A 335 -11.18 -21.13 -13.09
C THR A 335 -12.60 -20.54 -13.13
N CYS A 336 -12.95 -19.84 -14.20
CA CYS A 336 -14.22 -19.10 -14.31
C CYS A 336 -15.44 -19.98 -14.61
N GLY A 337 -15.27 -21.26 -14.95
CA GLY A 337 -16.39 -22.18 -15.21
C GLY A 337 -17.17 -21.90 -16.51
N ILE A 338 -16.53 -21.27 -17.50
CA ILE A 338 -17.05 -20.95 -18.82
C ILE A 338 -16.31 -21.74 -19.89
#